data_9f3b518bfd646319a9387ab5e4f7c715
#
_entry.id   9f3b518bfd646319a9387ab5e4f7c715
#
_cell.length_a   1.000
_cell.length_b   1.000
_cell.length_c   1.000
_cell.angle_alpha   90.00
_cell.angle_beta   90.00
_cell.angle_gamma   90.00
#
_symmetry.space_group_name_H-M   'P 1'
#
loop_
_entity.id
_entity.type
_entity.pdbx_description
1 polymer ?
#
loop_
_entity_poly.entity_id
_entity_poly.type
_entity_poly.pdbx_seq_one_letter_code
_entity_poly.pdbx_strand_id
1 'polypeptide(L)'
;MDVIILSFKFDGTVCSDLHIIKDFVEDVLDKLNKVIKDESVMFDVKLILNELVANGAIHGNSYDRNKYVNIFINVEDDFIRIEVTDEGNGFKCDLKSYDPLNLKCSGRGLVIVSGLSDEFYVEKNKITSVKYL
;
A
#
# COMPACT_ATOMS: atom_id res chain seq x y z
N MET A 1 17.68 -31.18 2.10
CA MET A 1 16.45 -30.39 1.94
C MET A 1 16.82 -28.98 1.53
N ASP A 2 16.40 -28.60 0.36
CA ASP A 2 16.70 -27.25 -0.12
C ASP A 2 15.80 -26.25 0.53
N VAL A 3 16.39 -25.25 1.20
CA VAL A 3 15.63 -24.13 1.75
C VAL A 3 15.50 -23.10 0.64
N ILE A 4 14.29 -22.95 0.11
CA ILE A 4 14.01 -21.90 -0.86
C ILE A 4 13.69 -20.64 -0.07
N ILE A 5 14.62 -19.69 -0.08
CA ILE A 5 14.38 -18.37 0.49
C ILE A 5 13.67 -17.56 -0.60
N LEU A 6 12.38 -17.28 -0.37
CA LEU A 6 11.62 -16.44 -1.26
C LEU A 6 11.87 -14.98 -0.87
N SER A 7 12.56 -14.26 -1.74
CA SER A 7 12.72 -12.83 -1.61
C SER A 7 12.28 -12.18 -2.92
N PHE A 8 11.36 -11.24 -2.81
CA PHE A 8 10.85 -10.49 -3.97
C PHE A 8 10.85 -9.02 -3.62
N LYS A 9 11.38 -8.21 -4.51
CA LYS A 9 11.39 -6.75 -4.36
C LYS A 9 10.83 -6.10 -5.62
N PHE A 10 10.00 -5.09 -5.42
CA PHE A 10 9.43 -4.29 -6.50
C PHE A 10 9.54 -2.82 -6.11
N ASP A 11 9.98 -2.00 -7.05
CA ASP A 11 9.99 -0.55 -6.91
C ASP A 11 9.46 0.05 -8.20
N GLY A 12 8.39 0.80 -8.12
CA GLY A 12 7.77 1.39 -9.30
C GLY A 12 7.07 2.69 -8.99
N THR A 13 6.83 3.46 -10.03
CA THR A 13 6.23 4.79 -9.94
C THR A 13 5.10 4.89 -10.95
N VAL A 14 3.97 5.44 -10.54
CA VAL A 14 2.80 5.61 -11.39
C VAL A 14 2.23 7.01 -11.21
N CYS A 15 1.72 7.61 -12.30
CA CYS A 15 1.08 8.91 -12.22
C CYS A 15 -0.30 8.81 -11.53
N SER A 16 -0.80 9.94 -11.03
CA SER A 16 -2.06 10.00 -10.27
C SER A 16 -3.29 10.01 -11.19
N ASP A 17 -3.36 9.04 -12.10
CA ASP A 17 -4.47 8.80 -13.01
C ASP A 17 -5.05 7.42 -12.68
N LEU A 18 -6.32 7.37 -12.27
CA LEU A 18 -6.94 6.13 -11.78
C LEU A 18 -7.00 5.03 -12.83
N HIS A 19 -7.12 5.36 -14.12
CA HIS A 19 -7.11 4.34 -15.18
C HIS A 19 -5.73 3.72 -15.34
N ILE A 20 -4.68 4.54 -15.29
CA ILE A 20 -3.30 4.07 -15.38
C ILE A 20 -2.93 3.28 -14.13
N ILE A 21 -3.37 3.75 -12.96
CA ILE A 21 -3.14 3.07 -11.68
C ILE A 21 -3.76 1.67 -11.69
N LYS A 22 -4.96 1.53 -12.21
CA LYS A 22 -5.64 0.23 -12.27
C LYS A 22 -4.78 -0.81 -12.99
N ASP A 23 -4.29 -0.47 -14.16
CA ASP A 23 -3.46 -1.38 -14.96
C ASP A 23 -2.12 -1.66 -14.28
N PHE A 24 -1.52 -0.63 -13.69
CA PHE A 24 -0.27 -0.75 -12.94
C PHE A 24 -0.42 -1.69 -11.75
N VAL A 25 -1.48 -1.52 -10.96
CA VAL A 25 -1.73 -2.36 -9.78
C VAL A 25 -2.01 -3.81 -10.20
N GLU A 26 -2.77 -4.03 -11.28
CA GLU A 26 -3.00 -5.37 -11.81
C GLU A 26 -1.70 -6.09 -12.17
N ASP A 27 -0.77 -5.39 -12.83
CA ASP A 27 0.54 -5.94 -13.17
C ASP A 27 1.36 -6.30 -11.91
N VAL A 28 1.34 -5.44 -10.90
CA VAL A 28 2.04 -5.71 -9.64
C VAL A 28 1.43 -6.93 -8.95
N LEU A 29 0.10 -7.02 -8.93
CA LEU A 29 -0.60 -8.16 -8.31
C LEU A 29 -0.30 -9.46 -9.03
N ASP A 30 -0.19 -9.45 -10.35
CA ASP A 30 0.19 -10.64 -11.13
C ASP A 30 1.59 -11.13 -10.73
N LYS A 31 2.52 -10.21 -10.51
CA LYS A 31 3.86 -10.56 -10.04
C LYS A 31 3.83 -11.13 -8.63
N LEU A 32 3.04 -10.53 -7.74
CA LEU A 32 2.91 -10.99 -6.36
C LEU A 32 2.25 -12.37 -6.28
N ASN A 33 1.30 -12.68 -7.15
CA ASN A 33 0.66 -13.98 -7.22
C ASN A 33 1.63 -15.13 -7.51
N LYS A 34 2.77 -14.83 -8.09
CA LYS A 34 3.80 -15.83 -8.37
C LYS A 34 4.62 -16.19 -7.13
N VAL A 35 4.67 -15.31 -6.15
CA VAL A 35 5.47 -15.50 -4.93
C VAL A 35 4.64 -15.72 -3.68
N ILE A 36 3.42 -15.19 -3.63
CA ILE A 36 2.50 -15.38 -2.51
C ILE A 36 1.51 -16.47 -2.89
N LYS A 37 1.57 -17.62 -2.21
CA LYS A 37 0.73 -18.77 -2.54
C LYS A 37 -0.54 -18.86 -1.69
N ASP A 38 -0.57 -18.24 -0.54
CA ASP A 38 -1.74 -18.22 0.35
C ASP A 38 -2.77 -17.23 -0.20
N GLU A 39 -3.95 -17.73 -0.58
CA GLU A 39 -5.01 -16.91 -1.16
C GLU A 39 -5.55 -15.86 -0.20
N SER A 40 -5.61 -16.19 1.09
CA SER A 40 -6.07 -15.25 2.13
C SER A 40 -5.10 -14.07 2.27
N VAL A 41 -3.80 -14.36 2.31
CA VAL A 41 -2.76 -13.33 2.32
C VAL A 41 -2.82 -12.49 1.07
N MET A 42 -2.98 -13.11 -0.08
CA MET A 42 -3.05 -12.41 -1.36
C MET A 42 -4.25 -11.46 -1.43
N PHE A 43 -5.39 -11.88 -0.88
CA PHE A 43 -6.59 -11.04 -0.80
C PHE A 43 -6.32 -9.79 0.05
N ASP A 44 -5.70 -9.96 1.21
CA ASP A 44 -5.36 -8.84 2.09
C ASP A 44 -4.36 -7.89 1.44
N VAL A 45 -3.34 -8.43 0.77
CA VAL A 45 -2.34 -7.64 0.05
C VAL A 45 -2.99 -6.82 -1.05
N LYS A 46 -3.94 -7.41 -1.78
CA LYS A 46 -4.68 -6.69 -2.83
C LYS A 46 -5.43 -5.50 -2.26
N LEU A 47 -6.14 -5.69 -1.14
CA LEU A 47 -6.86 -4.60 -0.48
C LEU A 47 -5.90 -3.50 -0.01
N ILE A 48 -4.81 -3.89 0.64
CA ILE A 48 -3.81 -2.94 1.15
C ILE A 48 -3.24 -2.11 -0.01
N LEU A 49 -2.80 -2.78 -1.06
CA LEU A 49 -2.17 -2.09 -2.19
C LEU A 49 -3.14 -1.13 -2.87
N ASN A 50 -4.36 -1.57 -3.15
CA ASN A 50 -5.37 -0.72 -3.78
C ASN A 50 -5.68 0.51 -2.93
N GLU A 51 -5.85 0.34 -1.62
CA GLU A 51 -6.19 1.45 -0.72
C GLU A 51 -5.04 2.44 -0.58
N LEU A 52 -3.81 1.95 -0.44
CA LEU A 52 -2.65 2.83 -0.27
C LEU A 52 -2.36 3.63 -1.55
N VAL A 53 -2.43 3.00 -2.72
CA VAL A 53 -2.17 3.69 -3.98
C VAL A 53 -3.28 4.70 -4.27
N ALA A 54 -4.54 4.33 -4.08
CA ALA A 54 -5.67 5.25 -4.25
C ALA A 54 -5.55 6.43 -3.29
N ASN A 55 -5.19 6.18 -2.03
CA ASN A 55 -5.01 7.23 -1.04
C ASN A 55 -3.91 8.22 -1.46
N GLY A 56 -2.78 7.71 -1.97
CA GLY A 56 -1.70 8.57 -2.45
C GLY A 56 -2.12 9.43 -3.63
N ALA A 57 -2.81 8.85 -4.60
CA ALA A 57 -3.26 9.58 -5.80
C ALA A 57 -4.35 10.60 -5.47
N ILE A 58 -5.32 10.24 -4.65
CA ILE A 58 -6.51 11.06 -4.37
C ILE A 58 -6.22 12.10 -3.30
N HIS A 59 -5.77 11.67 -2.14
CA HIS A 59 -5.59 12.55 -0.97
C HIS A 59 -4.21 13.20 -0.92
N GLY A 60 -3.17 12.44 -1.25
CA GLY A 60 -1.82 12.99 -1.28
C GLY A 60 -1.58 13.91 -2.45
N ASN A 61 -1.86 13.44 -3.64
CA ASN A 61 -1.56 14.15 -4.89
C ASN A 61 -2.75 14.93 -5.47
N SER A 62 -3.93 14.87 -4.86
CA SER A 62 -5.14 15.59 -5.28
C SER A 62 -5.51 15.35 -6.75
N TYR A 63 -5.38 14.11 -7.23
CA TYR A 63 -5.61 13.70 -8.62
C TYR A 63 -4.74 14.42 -9.65
N ASP A 64 -3.65 15.04 -9.24
CA ASP A 64 -2.77 15.75 -10.18
C ASP A 64 -1.95 14.75 -11.01
N ARG A 65 -2.26 14.67 -12.29
CA ARG A 65 -1.58 13.74 -13.22
C ARG A 65 -0.09 14.00 -13.37
N ASN A 66 0.38 15.20 -13.02
CA ASN A 66 1.79 15.55 -13.03
C ASN A 66 2.52 15.11 -11.78
N LYS A 67 1.79 14.58 -10.80
CA LYS A 67 2.35 14.03 -9.58
C LYS A 67 2.29 12.52 -9.59
N TYR A 68 3.28 11.90 -8.99
CA TYR A 68 3.49 10.46 -9.03
C TYR A 68 3.34 9.84 -7.66
N VAL A 69 2.95 8.58 -7.66
CA VAL A 69 2.93 7.72 -6.48
C VAL A 69 4.01 6.67 -6.67
N ASN A 70 4.89 6.54 -5.69
CA ASN A 70 5.92 5.50 -5.68
C ASN A 70 5.46 4.33 -4.81
N ILE A 71 5.63 3.12 -5.32
CA ILE A 71 5.27 1.89 -4.63
C ILE A 71 6.53 1.04 -4.48
N PHE A 72 6.86 0.70 -3.24
CA PHE A 72 7.93 -0.24 -2.92
C PHE A 72 7.34 -1.42 -2.17
N ILE A 73 7.67 -2.64 -2.63
CA ILE A 73 7.20 -3.88 -2.03
C ILE A 73 8.38 -4.79 -1.77
N ASN A 74 8.45 -5.34 -0.56
CA ASN A 74 9.42 -6.34 -0.20
C ASN A 74 8.70 -7.54 0.40
N VAL A 75 8.84 -8.70 -0.24
CA VAL A 75 8.31 -9.97 0.24
C VAL A 75 9.48 -10.83 0.70
N GLU A 76 9.47 -11.23 1.95
CA GLU A 76 10.43 -12.15 2.54
C GLU A 76 9.70 -13.38 3.08
N ASP A 77 10.43 -14.34 3.65
CA ASP A 77 9.83 -15.57 4.17
C ASP A 77 8.81 -15.32 5.28
N ASP A 78 9.02 -14.29 6.08
CA ASP A 78 8.25 -14.03 7.30
C ASP A 78 7.43 -12.74 7.26
N PHE A 79 7.54 -11.93 6.22
CA PHE A 79 6.75 -10.70 6.11
C PHE A 79 6.58 -10.20 4.68
N ILE A 80 5.57 -9.37 4.50
CA ILE A 80 5.38 -8.54 3.31
C ILE A 80 5.35 -7.10 3.77
N ARG A 81 6.21 -6.26 3.18
CA ARG A 81 6.25 -4.83 3.45
C ARG A 81 5.85 -4.06 2.21
N ILE A 82 4.89 -3.16 2.35
CA ILE A 82 4.40 -2.31 1.27
C ILE A 82 4.56 -0.86 1.73
N GLU A 83 5.30 -0.07 0.95
CA GLU A 83 5.49 1.35 1.19
C GLU A 83 4.94 2.13 0.00
N VAL A 84 4.09 3.11 0.27
CA VAL A 84 3.54 3.98 -0.76
C VAL A 84 3.85 5.42 -0.38
N THR A 85 4.50 6.14 -1.29
CA THR A 85 4.92 7.53 -1.11
C THR A 85 4.28 8.39 -2.19
N ASP A 86 3.64 9.48 -1.78
CA ASP A 86 3.09 10.46 -2.71
C ASP A 86 3.90 11.77 -2.69
N GLU A 87 3.48 12.75 -3.48
CA GLU A 87 4.16 14.05 -3.54
C GLU A 87 3.40 15.14 -2.75
N GLY A 88 2.47 14.74 -1.90
CA GLY A 88 1.71 15.66 -1.08
C GLY A 88 2.48 16.18 0.13
N ASN A 89 1.80 17.00 0.93
CA ASN A 89 2.38 17.62 2.10
C ASN A 89 2.35 16.73 3.35
N GLY A 90 1.90 15.49 3.18
CA GLY A 90 1.82 14.52 4.27
C GLY A 90 0.48 14.55 4.99
N PHE A 91 0.35 13.65 5.94
CA PHE A 91 -0.85 13.52 6.75
C PHE A 91 -0.92 14.63 7.80
N LYS A 92 -2.08 15.29 7.84
CA LYS A 92 -2.36 16.33 8.85
C LYS A 92 -3.09 15.78 10.05
N CYS A 93 -3.40 14.48 10.04
CA CYS A 93 -4.19 13.84 11.08
C CYS A 93 -3.31 12.98 11.98
N ASP A 94 -3.62 13.00 13.27
CA ASP A 94 -2.99 12.12 14.25
C ASP A 94 -3.74 10.77 14.25
N LEU A 95 -3.07 9.72 13.77
CA LEU A 95 -3.66 8.39 13.72
C LEU A 95 -3.85 7.78 15.11
N LYS A 96 -3.15 8.26 16.13
CA LYS A 96 -3.33 7.80 17.51
C LYS A 96 -4.67 8.23 18.07
N SER A 97 -5.19 9.35 17.60
CA SER A 97 -6.52 9.86 17.97
C SER A 97 -7.57 9.55 16.91
N TYR A 98 -7.26 8.68 15.97
CA TYR A 98 -8.14 8.35 14.86
C TYR A 98 -9.40 7.66 15.36
N ASP A 99 -10.56 8.25 15.08
CA ASP A 99 -11.86 7.69 15.38
C ASP A 99 -12.48 7.16 14.06
N PRO A 100 -12.74 5.85 13.95
CA PRO A 100 -13.36 5.28 12.75
C PRO A 100 -14.70 5.91 12.38
N LEU A 101 -15.40 6.50 13.36
CA LEU A 101 -16.66 7.18 13.14
C LEU A 101 -16.47 8.61 12.63
N ASN A 102 -15.26 9.16 12.74
CA ASN A 102 -14.92 10.49 12.30
C ASN A 102 -14.06 10.42 11.04
N LEU A 103 -14.69 10.52 9.88
CA LEU A 103 -14.05 10.33 8.58
C LEU A 103 -13.21 11.51 8.09
N LYS A 104 -12.84 12.45 8.97
CA LYS A 104 -12.15 13.68 8.58
C LYS A 104 -10.75 13.45 8.02
N CYS A 105 -10.04 12.40 8.46
CA CYS A 105 -8.64 12.22 8.11
C CYS A 105 -8.43 11.53 6.77
N SER A 106 -9.03 10.37 6.54
CA SER A 106 -8.63 9.56 5.40
C SER A 106 -9.75 8.64 4.90
N GLY A 107 -10.92 8.72 5.49
CA GLY A 107 -11.98 7.78 5.17
C GLY A 107 -11.65 6.36 5.66
N ARG A 108 -12.41 5.40 5.16
CA ARG A 108 -12.37 4.03 5.67
C ARG A 108 -11.18 3.20 5.16
N GLY A 109 -10.57 3.61 4.05
CA GLY A 109 -9.50 2.83 3.42
C GLY A 109 -8.31 2.60 4.34
N LEU A 110 -7.82 3.63 5.02
CA LEU A 110 -6.68 3.48 5.94
C LEU A 110 -7.03 2.70 7.20
N VAL A 111 -8.28 2.73 7.64
CA VAL A 111 -8.73 1.86 8.75
C VAL A 111 -8.61 0.40 8.35
N ILE A 112 -9.06 0.07 7.14
CA ILE A 112 -8.95 -1.30 6.61
C ILE A 112 -7.49 -1.72 6.55
N VAL A 113 -6.63 -0.88 5.99
CA VAL A 113 -5.19 -1.18 5.87
C VAL A 113 -4.57 -1.40 7.24
N SER A 114 -4.85 -0.52 8.19
CA SER A 114 -4.33 -0.65 9.56
C SER A 114 -4.81 -1.95 10.20
N GLY A 115 -6.08 -2.31 10.01
CA GLY A 115 -6.66 -3.54 10.55
C GLY A 115 -6.08 -4.80 9.95
N LEU A 116 -5.66 -4.77 8.68
CA LEU A 116 -5.05 -5.90 7.99
C LEU A 116 -3.55 -6.00 8.21
N SER A 117 -2.93 -4.97 8.77
CA SER A 117 -1.49 -4.89 8.95
C SER A 117 -1.09 -5.31 10.36
N ASP A 118 0.04 -5.99 10.48
CA ASP A 118 0.65 -6.27 11.79
C ASP A 118 1.46 -5.07 12.28
N GLU A 119 2.05 -4.32 11.34
CA GLU A 119 2.68 -3.03 11.62
C GLU A 119 2.19 -2.01 10.60
N PHE A 120 1.94 -0.80 11.06
CA PHE A 120 1.41 0.26 10.21
C PHE A 120 2.05 1.59 10.61
N TYR A 121 2.69 2.25 9.66
CA TYR A 121 3.42 3.49 9.91
C TYR A 121 2.99 4.57 8.94
N VAL A 122 2.82 5.78 9.44
CA VAL A 122 2.59 6.97 8.61
C VAL A 122 3.67 7.98 8.92
N GLU A 123 4.46 8.34 7.91
CA GLU A 123 5.56 9.29 8.02
C GLU A 123 5.42 10.32 6.91
N LYS A 124 4.90 11.50 7.23
CA LYS A 124 4.67 12.56 6.25
C LYS A 124 3.82 12.04 5.07
N ASN A 125 4.43 11.91 3.90
CA ASN A 125 3.76 11.47 2.67
C ASN A 125 4.03 10.00 2.33
N LYS A 126 4.52 9.22 3.30
CA LYS A 126 4.77 7.79 3.13
C LYS A 126 3.97 6.97 4.13
N ILE A 127 3.30 5.96 3.63
CA ILE A 127 2.56 4.99 4.45
C ILE A 127 3.20 3.62 4.25
N THR A 128 3.46 2.94 5.37
CA THR A 128 4.06 1.61 5.37
C THR A 128 3.12 0.62 6.04
N SER A 129 2.85 -0.48 5.36
CA SER A 129 2.11 -1.62 5.89
C SER A 129 3.02 -2.83 5.92
N VAL A 130 3.11 -3.50 7.06
CA VAL A 130 3.84 -4.76 7.22
C VAL A 130 2.86 -5.83 7.65
N LYS A 131 2.86 -6.94 6.92
CA LYS A 131 2.04 -8.11 7.23
C LYS A 131 2.94 -9.31 7.48
N TYR A 132 2.81 -9.93 8.64
CA TYR A 132 3.58 -11.14 8.97
C TYR A 132 2.98 -12.36 8.28
N LEU A 133 3.86 -13.22 7.83
CA LEU A 133 3.48 -14.47 7.16
C LEU A 133 3.61 -15.69 8.06
#